data_5eaae99de5fd4b5562d168b72b2e6835
#
_entry.id   5eaae99de5fd4b5562d168b72b2e6835
#
_cell.length_a   1.000
_cell.length_b   1.000
_cell.length_c   1.000
_cell.angle_alpha   90.00
_cell.angle_beta   90.00
_cell.angle_gamma   90.00
#
_symmetry.space_group_name_H-M   'P 1'
#
loop_
_entity.id
_entity.type
_entity.pdbx_description
1 polymer ?
#
loop_
_entity_poly.entity_id
_entity_poly.type
_entity_poly.pdbx_seq_one_letter_code
_entity_poly.pdbx_strand_id
1 'polypeptide(L)'
;MNKILWQQYGLSEINGKRIIDVLSRFSEVQEAVLFGSRAKGNYNRGSDIDIAVKGTISKDVLSALLVAFDETVLPYFVDIVVYGHIKNLALKEHIDRIGVCIY
;
A
#
# COMPACT_ATOMS: atom_id res chain seq x y z
N MET A 1 3.35 14.84 12.76
CA MET A 1 3.38 13.50 12.17
C MET A 1 2.01 12.84 12.28
N ASN A 2 1.47 12.41 11.16
CA ASN A 2 0.15 11.77 11.15
C ASN A 2 0.26 10.34 11.65
N LYS A 3 -0.57 10.01 12.60
CA LYS A 3 -0.67 8.65 13.09
C LYS A 3 -1.77 7.91 12.34
N ILE A 4 -1.43 6.78 11.73
CA ILE A 4 -2.39 5.95 11.02
C ILE A 4 -3.15 5.10 12.04
N LEU A 5 -4.46 5.10 11.93
CA LEU A 5 -5.32 4.22 12.72
C LEU A 5 -5.61 2.97 11.89
N TRP A 6 -4.68 2.03 11.93
CA TRP A 6 -4.74 0.81 11.10
C TRP A 6 -6.04 0.03 11.27
N GLN A 7 -6.60 0.06 12.47
CA GLN A 7 -7.84 -0.65 12.77
C GLN A 7 -9.02 -0.16 11.95
N GLN A 8 -9.02 1.11 11.53
CA GLN A 8 -10.06 1.65 10.65
C GLN A 8 -10.10 0.91 9.30
N TYR A 9 -8.98 0.32 8.93
CA TYR A 9 -8.83 -0.37 7.65
C TYR A 9 -8.78 -1.88 7.83
N GLY A 10 -9.15 -2.36 9.01
CA GLY A 10 -9.21 -3.78 9.33
C GLY A 10 -7.85 -4.44 9.51
N LEU A 11 -6.83 -3.64 9.88
CA LEU A 11 -5.47 -4.12 10.08
C LEU A 11 -5.03 -3.88 11.52
N SER A 12 -4.26 -4.82 12.07
CA SER A 12 -3.68 -4.66 13.40
C SER A 12 -2.51 -3.67 13.35
N GLU A 13 -2.16 -3.11 14.50
CA GLU A 13 -0.96 -2.27 14.64
C GLU A 13 0.30 -3.00 14.20
N ILE A 14 0.41 -4.28 14.56
CA ILE A 14 1.57 -5.11 14.19
C ILE A 14 1.68 -5.24 12.69
N ASN A 15 0.57 -5.53 12.01
CA ASN A 15 0.56 -5.67 10.55
C ASN A 15 0.85 -4.32 9.88
N GLY A 16 0.32 -3.23 10.42
CA GLY A 16 0.64 -1.89 9.94
C GLY A 16 2.14 -1.59 10.03
N LYS A 17 2.76 -1.92 11.16
CA LYS A 17 4.20 -1.74 11.34
C LYS A 17 5.02 -2.56 10.34
N ARG A 18 4.57 -3.78 10.05
CA ARG A 18 5.24 -4.64 9.07
C ARG A 18 5.19 -4.04 7.68
N ILE A 19 4.06 -3.45 7.31
CA ILE A 19 3.92 -2.75 6.03
C ILE A 19 4.90 -1.59 5.94
N ILE A 20 4.92 -0.73 6.96
CA ILE A 20 5.82 0.42 7.00
C ILE A 20 7.28 -0.01 6.99
N ASP A 21 7.61 -1.07 7.72
CA ASP A 21 8.98 -1.60 7.75
C ASP A 21 9.46 -2.00 6.35
N VAL A 22 8.63 -2.71 5.60
CA VAL A 22 8.97 -3.10 4.23
C VAL A 22 9.18 -1.86 3.36
N LEU A 23 8.24 -0.92 3.38
CA LEU A 23 8.34 0.29 2.56
C LEU A 23 9.58 1.09 2.89
N SER A 24 9.94 1.17 4.16
CA SER A 24 11.08 1.98 4.62
C SER A 24 12.44 1.43 4.18
N ARG A 25 12.50 0.16 3.75
CA ARG A 25 13.74 -0.43 3.24
C ARG A 25 14.11 0.08 1.85
N PHE A 26 13.19 0.75 1.17
CA PHE A 26 13.38 1.20 -0.22
C PHE A 26 13.36 2.71 -0.25
N SER A 27 14.55 3.31 -0.40
CA SER A 27 14.68 4.77 -0.47
C SER A 27 13.98 5.37 -1.68
N GLU A 28 13.75 4.58 -2.72
CA GLU A 28 13.05 5.00 -3.93
C GLU A 28 11.57 5.25 -3.69
N VAL A 29 10.99 4.65 -2.64
CA VAL A 29 9.61 4.89 -2.26
C VAL A 29 9.54 6.18 -1.44
N GLN A 30 8.93 7.22 -1.99
CA GLN A 30 8.76 8.51 -1.33
C GLN A 30 7.46 8.59 -0.56
N GLU A 31 6.40 8.02 -1.12
CA GLU A 31 5.08 7.95 -0.50
C GLU A 31 4.43 6.62 -0.82
N ALA A 32 3.51 6.21 0.04
CA ALA A 32 2.65 5.07 -0.21
C ALA A 32 1.23 5.39 0.25
N VAL A 33 0.26 4.98 -0.56
CA VAL A 33 -1.15 5.29 -0.36
C VAL A 33 -1.94 3.99 -0.34
N LEU A 34 -2.66 3.73 0.74
CA LEU A 34 -3.60 2.63 0.82
C LEU A 34 -4.86 2.99 0.04
N PHE A 35 -5.33 2.10 -0.84
CA PHE A 35 -6.56 2.32 -1.60
C PHE A 35 -7.39 1.04 -1.63
N GLY A 36 -8.38 0.98 -2.50
CA GLY A 36 -9.22 -0.18 -2.63
C GLY A 36 -10.23 -0.34 -1.50
N SER A 37 -10.69 -1.57 -1.27
CA SER A 37 -11.78 -1.83 -0.34
C SER A 37 -11.46 -1.46 1.10
N ARG A 38 -10.21 -1.64 1.53
CA ARG A 38 -9.85 -1.30 2.92
C ARG A 38 -9.90 0.20 3.16
N ALA A 39 -9.37 0.99 2.24
CA ALA A 39 -9.43 2.45 2.35
C ALA A 39 -10.87 2.95 2.24
N LYS A 40 -11.66 2.32 1.37
CA LYS A 40 -13.05 2.70 1.14
C LYS A 40 -13.97 2.32 2.30
N GLY A 41 -13.60 1.31 3.08
CA GLY A 41 -14.38 0.88 4.24
C GLY A 41 -15.36 -0.26 3.97
N ASN A 42 -15.39 -0.80 2.76
CA ASN A 42 -16.26 -1.92 2.41
C ASN A 42 -15.48 -3.26 2.30
N TYR A 43 -14.39 -3.35 3.05
CA TYR A 43 -13.58 -4.57 3.08
C TYR A 43 -14.24 -5.66 3.92
N ASN A 44 -13.80 -6.89 3.69
CA ASN A 44 -14.07 -8.01 4.58
C ASN A 44 -12.74 -8.52 5.15
N ARG A 45 -12.82 -9.56 6.00
CA ARG A 45 -11.65 -10.05 6.74
C ARG A 45 -10.50 -10.47 5.84
N GLY A 46 -10.79 -11.04 4.68
CA GLY A 46 -9.77 -11.55 3.76
C GLY A 46 -9.41 -10.59 2.62
N SER A 47 -9.88 -9.36 2.65
CA SER A 47 -9.60 -8.41 1.57
C SER A 47 -8.10 -8.18 1.41
N ASP A 48 -7.66 -8.06 0.15
CA ASP A 48 -6.27 -7.71 -0.18
C ASP A 48 -5.92 -6.33 0.36
N ILE A 49 -4.63 -6.10 0.53
CA ILE A 49 -4.08 -4.79 0.86
C ILE A 49 -3.59 -4.16 -0.44
N ASP A 50 -4.23 -3.08 -0.87
CA ASP A 50 -3.90 -2.38 -2.11
C ASP A 50 -3.10 -1.12 -1.80
N ILE A 51 -1.88 -1.03 -2.33
CA ILE A 51 -0.97 0.08 -2.06
C ILE A 51 -0.49 0.68 -3.38
N ALA A 52 -0.60 2.00 -3.51
CA ALA A 52 0.01 2.74 -4.60
C ALA A 52 1.27 3.42 -4.08
N VAL A 53 2.41 3.14 -4.71
CA VAL A 53 3.69 3.73 -4.32
C VAL A 53 4.05 4.87 -5.26
N LYS A 54 4.61 5.93 -4.70
CA LYS A 54 5.09 7.11 -5.43
C LYS A 54 6.59 7.25 -5.20
N GLY A 55 7.30 7.68 -6.23
CA GLY A 55 8.74 7.87 -6.16
C GLY A 55 9.40 7.42 -7.44
N THR A 56 10.69 7.14 -7.36
CA THR A 56 11.48 6.65 -8.51
C THR A 56 11.45 5.13 -8.52
N ILE A 57 10.34 4.56 -9.00
CA ILE A 57 10.09 3.12 -8.91
C ILE A 57 10.34 2.46 -10.25
N SER A 58 11.50 1.83 -10.41
CA SER A 58 11.83 1.02 -11.58
C SER A 58 11.15 -0.35 -11.47
N LYS A 59 11.20 -1.12 -12.57
CA LYS A 59 10.70 -2.51 -12.54
C LYS A 59 11.43 -3.34 -11.50
N ASP A 60 12.73 -3.13 -11.33
CA ASP A 60 13.52 -3.87 -10.36
C ASP A 60 13.13 -3.53 -8.94
N VAL A 61 12.87 -2.25 -8.66
CA VAL A 61 12.40 -1.83 -7.33
C VAL A 61 11.02 -2.41 -7.05
N LEU A 62 10.12 -2.37 -8.02
CA LEU A 62 8.79 -2.95 -7.86
C LEU A 62 8.87 -4.45 -7.57
N SER A 63 9.70 -5.18 -8.33
CA SER A 63 9.88 -6.62 -8.10
C SER A 63 10.43 -6.89 -6.71
N ALA A 64 11.40 -6.10 -6.26
CA ALA A 64 11.98 -6.24 -4.93
C ALA A 64 10.97 -5.95 -3.83
N LEU A 65 10.10 -4.95 -4.02
CA LEU A 65 9.02 -4.65 -3.09
C LEU A 65 8.05 -5.83 -2.97
N LEU A 66 7.64 -6.39 -4.09
CA LEU A 66 6.70 -7.52 -4.10
C LEU A 66 7.30 -8.73 -3.38
N VAL A 67 8.58 -9.02 -3.63
CA VAL A 67 9.29 -10.11 -2.94
C VAL A 67 9.37 -9.83 -1.44
N ALA A 68 9.70 -8.59 -1.05
CA ALA A 68 9.82 -8.23 0.35
C ALA A 68 8.49 -8.39 1.09
N PHE A 69 7.38 -7.99 0.46
CA PHE A 69 6.06 -8.20 1.05
C PHE A 69 5.70 -9.68 1.13
N ASP A 70 6.05 -10.46 0.10
CA ASP A 70 5.78 -11.89 0.09
C ASP A 70 6.54 -12.63 1.19
N GLU A 71 7.73 -12.17 1.52
CA GLU A 71 8.56 -12.76 2.59
C GLU A 71 8.18 -12.25 3.98
N THR A 72 7.36 -11.24 4.07
CA THR A 72 6.93 -10.66 5.35
C THR A 72 5.75 -11.46 5.90
N VAL A 73 5.70 -11.59 7.23
CA VAL A 73 4.61 -12.32 7.90
C VAL A 73 3.36 -11.44 7.91
N LEU A 74 2.61 -11.48 6.82
CA LEU A 74 1.32 -10.82 6.67
C LEU A 74 0.29 -11.85 6.21
N PRO A 75 -0.85 -11.96 6.89
CA PRO A 75 -1.89 -12.92 6.49
C PRO A 75 -2.79 -12.39 5.36
N TYR A 76 -2.27 -11.51 4.53
CA TYR A 76 -2.99 -10.87 3.43
C TYR A 76 -2.13 -10.83 2.19
N PHE A 77 -2.78 -10.89 1.05
CA PHE A 77 -2.13 -10.60 -0.22
C PHE A 77 -1.95 -9.09 -0.34
N VAL A 78 -0.76 -8.66 -0.75
CA VAL A 78 -0.45 -7.24 -0.95
C VAL A 78 -0.29 -6.97 -2.43
N ASP A 79 -1.09 -6.08 -2.96
CA ASP A 79 -1.03 -5.66 -4.36
C ASP A 79 -0.42 -4.27 -4.43
N ILE A 80 0.61 -4.11 -5.25
CA ILE A 80 1.36 -2.87 -5.38
C ILE A 80 1.18 -2.33 -6.80
N VAL A 81 0.76 -1.07 -6.90
CA VAL A 81 0.79 -0.34 -8.17
C VAL A 81 1.72 0.85 -8.03
N VAL A 82 2.36 1.22 -9.14
CA VAL A 82 3.20 2.42 -9.19
C VAL A 82 2.33 3.57 -9.69
N TYR A 83 2.09 4.55 -8.83
CA TYR A 83 1.14 5.63 -9.13
C TYR A 83 1.47 6.33 -10.45
N GLY A 84 2.74 6.65 -10.68
CA GLY A 84 3.19 7.35 -11.90
C GLY A 84 3.03 6.54 -13.18
N HIS A 85 2.81 5.23 -13.08
CA HIS A 85 2.64 4.36 -14.24
C HIS A 85 1.18 4.06 -14.55
N ILE A 86 0.25 4.54 -13.73
CA ILE A 86 -1.18 4.27 -13.92
C ILE A 86 -1.69 5.04 -15.12
N LYS A 87 -2.26 4.31 -16.09
CA LYS A 87 -2.88 4.90 -17.30
C LYS A 87 -4.39 4.95 -17.21
N ASN A 88 -4.98 4.09 -16.39
CA ASN A 88 -6.42 4.05 -16.19
C ASN A 88 -6.84 5.23 -15.32
N LEU A 89 -7.55 6.19 -15.91
CA LEU A 89 -7.95 7.41 -15.22
C LEU A 89 -8.94 7.16 -14.09
N ALA A 90 -9.80 6.15 -14.23
CA ALA A 90 -10.76 5.81 -13.20
C ALA A 90 -10.05 5.28 -11.94
N LEU A 91 -9.02 4.45 -12.11
CA LEU A 91 -8.21 3.96 -11.00
C LEU A 91 -7.45 5.10 -10.33
N LYS A 92 -6.85 5.98 -11.12
CA LYS A 92 -6.09 7.11 -10.59
C LYS A 92 -7.00 8.04 -9.78
N GLU A 93 -8.18 8.33 -10.29
CA GLU A 93 -9.18 9.15 -9.61
C GLU A 93 -9.64 8.49 -8.31
N HIS A 94 -9.86 7.17 -8.33
CA HIS A 94 -10.23 6.41 -7.14
C HIS A 94 -9.14 6.56 -6.05
N ILE A 95 -7.88 6.39 -6.42
CA ILE A 95 -6.76 6.52 -5.48
C ILE A 95 -6.68 7.94 -4.93
N ASP A 96 -6.84 8.95 -5.80
CA ASP A 96 -6.77 10.35 -5.39
C ASP A 96 -7.90 10.72 -4.43
N ARG A 97 -9.08 10.14 -4.64
CA ARG A 97 -10.29 10.49 -3.88
C ARG A 97 -10.38 9.77 -2.54
N ILE A 98 -10.08 8.48 -2.50
CA ILE A 98 -10.26 7.68 -1.29
C ILE A 98 -8.96 7.19 -0.66
N GLY A 99 -7.84 7.41 -1.32
CA GLY A 99 -6.55 6.92 -0.82
C GLY A 99 -6.18 7.52 0.52
N VAL A 100 -5.50 6.71 1.33
CA VAL A 100 -5.01 7.10 2.65
C VAL A 100 -3.49 7.04 2.63
N CYS A 101 -2.84 8.16 2.87
CA CYS A 101 -1.37 8.19 2.91
C CYS A 101 -0.90 7.42 4.15
N ILE A 102 -0.15 6.34 3.93
CA ILE A 102 0.36 5.49 5.01
C ILE A 102 1.87 5.61 5.19
N TYR A 103 2.53 6.24 4.21
CA TYR A 103 3.99 6.37 4.29
C TYR A 103 4.47 7.61 3.56
#